data_ef46693ebfc83004d10e3e5a09aeff5c
#
_entry.id   ef46693ebfc83004d10e3e5a09aeff5c
#
_cell.length_a   1.000
_cell.length_b   1.000
_cell.length_c   1.000
_cell.angle_alpha   90.00
_cell.angle_beta   90.00
_cell.angle_gamma   90.00
#
_symmetry.space_group_name_H-M   'P 1'
#
loop_
_entity.id
_entity.type
_entity.pdbx_description
1 polymer ?
#
loop_
_entity_poly.entity_id
_entity_poly.type
_entity_poly.pdbx_seq_one_letter_code
_entity_poly.pdbx_strand_id
1 'polypeptide(L)'
;MRTIIKIENLYKEYRLGSISYSTLREDLQRFFAEIQGKPDPNSIIDSTTNKKTKNRLLALNDINLEIKDGERLAIIGSNGAGKSTLLRLISRISAPTRGVIKIKGRLSSLIGVGTGFHGELTGKENIYLNGSILGLRKYEIDNRLNRIINFSGIGDFLDTPVKRYSSGMVVRLGFSIAA
;
A
#
# COMPACT_ATOMS: atom_id res chain seq x y z
N MET A 1 -16.95 22.70 9.64
CA MET A 1 -16.47 21.28 9.65
C MET A 1 -14.95 21.31 9.56
N ARG A 2 -14.24 20.48 10.34
CA ARG A 2 -12.77 20.47 10.41
C ARG A 2 -12.22 19.57 9.30
N THR A 3 -11.22 20.03 8.55
CA THR A 3 -10.52 19.21 7.55
C THR A 3 -9.67 18.15 8.25
N ILE A 4 -9.85 16.89 7.88
CA ILE A 4 -9.11 15.73 8.41
C ILE A 4 -8.07 15.21 7.43
N ILE A 5 -8.34 15.28 6.12
CA ILE A 5 -7.36 14.96 5.08
C ILE A 5 -7.30 16.10 4.09
N LYS A 6 -6.09 16.56 3.76
CA LYS A 6 -5.84 17.56 2.73
C LYS A 6 -4.72 17.06 1.81
N ILE A 7 -5.01 17.04 0.52
CA ILE A 7 -4.10 16.64 -0.55
C ILE A 7 -3.88 17.85 -1.44
N GLU A 8 -2.62 18.20 -1.68
CA GLU A 8 -2.23 19.39 -2.44
C GLU A 8 -1.22 18.97 -3.52
N ASN A 9 -1.56 19.23 -4.80
CA ASN A 9 -0.72 19.01 -5.99
C ASN A 9 -0.08 17.62 -6.01
N LEU A 10 -0.87 16.57 -5.82
CA LEU A 10 -0.37 15.21 -5.67
C LEU A 10 -0.08 14.56 -7.02
N TYR A 11 1.15 14.12 -7.21
CA TYR A 11 1.62 13.38 -8.39
C TYR A 11 2.19 12.03 -7.97
N LYS A 12 1.92 11.01 -8.77
CA LYS A 12 2.57 9.70 -8.62
C LYS A 12 3.00 9.17 -9.98
N GLU A 13 4.28 8.99 -10.13
CA GLU A 13 4.90 8.34 -11.28
C GLU A 13 5.50 7.00 -10.89
N TYR A 14 5.34 6.01 -11.74
CA TYR A 14 6.04 4.73 -11.66
C TYR A 14 7.01 4.62 -12.83
N ARG A 15 8.21 4.11 -12.56
CA ARG A 15 9.13 3.72 -13.63
C ARG A 15 8.68 2.38 -14.19
N LEU A 16 8.47 2.34 -15.51
CA LEU A 16 8.21 1.10 -16.25
C LEU A 16 9.57 0.57 -16.73
N GLY A 17 9.87 -0.65 -16.45
CA GLY A 17 11.11 -1.30 -16.84
C GLY A 17 11.50 -2.36 -15.83
N SER A 18 12.25 -3.37 -16.27
CA SER A 18 12.77 -4.41 -15.40
C SER A 18 13.44 -3.80 -14.16
N ILE A 19 13.19 -4.40 -13.01
CA ILE A 19 14.10 -4.27 -11.87
C ILE A 19 15.40 -4.91 -12.35
N SER A 20 16.23 -4.12 -13.02
CA SER A 20 17.61 -4.49 -13.24
C SER A 20 18.23 -4.47 -11.84
N TYR A 21 18.47 -5.61 -11.28
CA TYR A 21 19.50 -5.76 -10.28
C TYR A 21 20.81 -5.44 -11.02
N SER A 22 21.11 -4.16 -11.15
CA SER A 22 22.44 -3.76 -11.64
C SER A 22 23.42 -4.31 -10.62
N THR A 23 24.27 -5.23 -11.06
CA THR A 23 25.39 -5.67 -10.23
C THR A 23 26.34 -4.49 -10.08
N LEU A 24 27.05 -4.38 -8.96
CA LEU A 24 28.07 -3.33 -8.75
C LEU A 24 29.01 -3.21 -9.96
N ARG A 25 29.22 -4.30 -10.70
CA ARG A 25 30.00 -4.34 -11.95
C ARG A 25 29.34 -3.57 -13.09
N GLU A 26 28.01 -3.66 -13.23
CA GLU A 26 27.27 -2.94 -14.28
C GLU A 26 27.18 -1.45 -13.97
N ASP A 27 27.05 -1.08 -12.70
CA ASP A 27 27.07 0.32 -12.28
C ASP A 27 28.44 0.95 -12.50
N LEU A 28 29.53 0.22 -12.24
CA LEU A 28 30.89 0.65 -12.57
C LEU A 28 31.09 0.78 -14.08
N GLN A 29 30.58 -0.16 -14.87
CA GLN A 29 30.67 -0.08 -16.34
C GLN A 29 29.91 1.12 -16.90
N ARG A 30 28.71 1.43 -16.35
CA ARG A 30 27.95 2.63 -16.71
C ARG A 30 28.71 3.90 -16.36
N PHE A 31 29.26 3.98 -15.16
CA PHE A 31 30.04 5.13 -14.70
C PHE A 31 31.27 5.39 -15.60
N PHE A 32 32.01 4.34 -15.98
CA PHE A 32 33.14 4.46 -16.88
C PHE A 32 32.72 4.80 -18.32
N ALA A 33 31.59 4.27 -18.80
CA ALA A 33 31.06 4.61 -20.13
C ALA A 33 30.62 6.09 -20.18
N GLU A 34 29.98 6.59 -19.11
CA GLU A 34 29.55 7.98 -19.00
C GLU A 34 30.75 8.96 -18.99
N ILE A 35 31.85 8.64 -18.27
CA ILE A 35 33.08 9.42 -18.27
C ILE A 35 33.76 9.43 -19.66
N GLN A 36 33.64 8.33 -20.41
CA GLN A 36 34.25 8.21 -21.75
C GLN A 36 33.33 8.73 -22.88
N GLY A 37 32.13 9.22 -22.54
CA GLY A 37 31.14 9.69 -23.54
C GLY A 37 30.62 8.60 -24.48
N LYS A 38 30.76 7.33 -24.10
CA LYS A 38 30.29 6.17 -24.87
C LYS A 38 28.87 5.80 -24.48
N PRO A 39 28.05 5.27 -25.42
CA PRO A 39 26.72 4.77 -25.08
C PRO A 39 26.81 3.61 -24.07
N ASP A 40 25.84 3.54 -23.16
CA ASP A 40 25.72 2.49 -22.13
C ASP A 40 25.81 1.09 -22.77
N PRO A 41 26.81 0.26 -22.45
CA PRO A 41 27.00 -1.05 -23.06
C PRO A 41 25.89 -2.04 -22.68
N ASN A 42 25.08 -1.74 -21.65
CA ASN A 42 23.95 -2.55 -21.20
C ASN A 42 22.61 -2.00 -21.72
N SER A 43 22.61 -1.00 -22.61
CA SER A 43 21.40 -0.53 -23.26
C SER A 43 20.89 -1.58 -24.25
N ILE A 44 19.64 -2.02 -24.11
CA ILE A 44 18.99 -2.89 -25.09
C ILE A 44 18.97 -2.13 -26.43
N ILE A 45 19.60 -2.70 -27.44
CA ILE A 45 19.61 -2.19 -28.81
C ILE A 45 18.20 -2.41 -29.39
N ASP A 46 17.31 -1.47 -29.16
CA ASP A 46 16.05 -1.38 -29.89
C ASP A 46 16.11 -0.10 -30.71
N SER A 47 16.49 -0.32 -31.97
CA SER A 47 16.60 0.70 -33.00
C SER A 47 15.20 1.23 -33.30
N THR A 48 14.98 2.44 -32.97
CA THR A 48 14.13 3.49 -33.54
C THR A 48 13.37 4.29 -32.50
N THR A 49 13.60 5.60 -32.59
CA THR A 49 12.81 6.72 -32.04
C THR A 49 12.85 7.03 -30.55
N ASN A 50 13.41 8.21 -30.23
CA ASN A 50 13.13 9.10 -29.08
C ASN A 50 12.36 8.48 -27.88
N LYS A 51 13.02 7.66 -27.07
CA LYS A 51 12.37 6.93 -25.97
C LYS A 51 12.79 7.35 -24.55
N LYS A 52 13.33 8.55 -24.33
CA LYS A 52 13.61 9.03 -22.96
C LYS A 52 12.36 9.29 -22.10
N THR A 53 11.17 9.32 -22.71
CA THR A 53 9.90 9.61 -22.03
C THR A 53 8.98 8.40 -21.84
N LYS A 54 9.26 7.24 -22.43
CA LYS A 54 8.35 6.06 -22.40
C LYS A 54 8.46 5.13 -21.19
N ASN A 55 9.44 5.31 -20.31
CA ASN A 55 9.62 4.41 -19.15
C ASN A 55 8.98 4.92 -17.86
N ARG A 56 8.08 5.89 -17.93
CA ARG A 56 7.37 6.39 -16.75
C ARG A 56 5.87 6.36 -16.97
N LEU A 57 5.15 5.77 -16.04
CA LEU A 57 3.68 5.80 -15.98
C LEU A 57 3.25 6.85 -14.96
N LEU A 58 2.61 7.90 -15.42
CA LEU A 58 1.96 8.88 -14.56
C LEU A 58 0.63 8.30 -14.08
N ALA A 59 0.61 7.80 -12.86
CA ALA A 59 -0.56 7.15 -12.27
C ALA A 59 -1.51 8.16 -11.62
N LEU A 60 -1.00 9.28 -11.12
CA LEU A 60 -1.78 10.39 -10.58
C LEU A 60 -1.17 11.70 -11.08
N ASN A 61 -2.02 12.61 -11.53
CA ASN A 61 -1.64 13.90 -12.09
C ASN A 61 -2.42 15.01 -11.40
N ASP A 62 -1.73 15.82 -10.60
CA ASP A 62 -2.24 17.01 -9.93
C ASP A 62 -3.56 16.79 -9.15
N ILE A 63 -3.58 15.80 -8.29
CA ILE A 63 -4.78 15.55 -7.47
C ILE A 63 -4.80 16.51 -6.31
N ASN A 64 -5.89 17.24 -6.20
CA ASN A 64 -6.22 18.14 -5.10
C ASN A 64 -7.53 17.67 -4.47
N LEU A 65 -7.53 17.43 -3.14
CA LEU A 65 -8.68 16.88 -2.43
C LEU A 65 -8.67 17.33 -0.98
N GLU A 66 -9.83 17.66 -0.47
CA GLU A 66 -10.04 17.98 0.94
C GLU A 66 -11.21 17.15 1.46
N ILE A 67 -10.99 16.46 2.59
CA ILE A 67 -12.00 15.63 3.26
C ILE A 67 -12.23 16.19 4.65
N LYS A 68 -13.49 16.44 4.98
CA LYS A 68 -13.92 16.99 6.26
C LYS A 68 -14.33 15.88 7.23
N ASP A 69 -14.34 16.21 8.50
CA ASP A 69 -14.80 15.29 9.55
C ASP A 69 -16.25 14.86 9.32
N GLY A 70 -16.52 13.56 9.43
CA GLY A 70 -17.81 12.95 9.15
C GLY A 70 -18.17 12.80 7.66
N GLU A 71 -17.33 13.24 6.75
CA GLU A 71 -17.57 13.12 5.31
C GLU A 71 -17.35 11.67 4.82
N ARG A 72 -18.24 11.23 3.92
CA ARG A 72 -18.14 9.95 3.22
C ARG A 72 -17.80 10.20 1.76
N LEU A 73 -16.61 9.80 1.34
CA LEU A 73 -16.12 10.00 -0.02
C LEU A 73 -16.10 8.67 -0.78
N ALA A 74 -16.69 8.64 -1.98
CA ALA A 74 -16.55 7.54 -2.93
C ALA A 74 -15.64 7.95 -4.09
N ILE A 75 -14.66 7.11 -4.42
CA ILE A 75 -13.75 7.30 -5.55
C ILE A 75 -14.15 6.32 -6.65
N ILE A 76 -14.71 6.83 -7.75
CA ILE A 76 -15.23 6.07 -8.88
C ILE A 76 -14.38 6.33 -10.13
N GLY A 77 -14.24 5.34 -10.99
CA GLY A 77 -13.51 5.44 -12.25
C GLY A 77 -13.19 4.08 -12.85
N SER A 78 -12.72 4.05 -14.09
CA SER A 78 -12.31 2.83 -14.81
C SER A 78 -11.15 2.09 -14.13
N ASN A 79 -10.91 0.84 -14.53
CA ASN A 79 -9.71 0.12 -14.08
C ASN A 79 -8.46 0.82 -14.63
N GLY A 80 -7.43 0.96 -13.77
CA GLY A 80 -6.22 1.72 -14.12
C GLY A 80 -6.29 3.23 -13.89
N ALA A 81 -7.45 3.82 -13.53
CA ALA A 81 -7.60 5.26 -13.28
C ALA A 81 -6.85 5.81 -12.04
N GLY A 82 -6.06 4.99 -11.36
CA GLY A 82 -5.25 5.46 -10.21
C GLY A 82 -5.95 5.38 -8.84
N LYS A 83 -7.20 4.88 -8.75
CA LYS A 83 -7.97 4.80 -7.48
C LYS A 83 -7.19 4.11 -6.35
N SER A 84 -6.70 2.90 -6.62
CA SER A 84 -5.92 2.13 -5.64
C SER A 84 -4.56 2.78 -5.33
N THR A 85 -3.98 3.50 -6.30
CA THR A 85 -2.75 4.27 -6.09
C THR A 85 -3.00 5.42 -5.12
N LEU A 86 -4.07 6.18 -5.31
CA LEU A 86 -4.45 7.27 -4.41
C LEU A 86 -4.68 6.76 -2.99
N LEU A 87 -5.44 5.67 -2.82
CA LEU A 87 -5.67 5.07 -1.52
C LEU A 87 -4.37 4.59 -0.84
N ARG A 88 -3.44 3.97 -1.59
CA ARG A 88 -2.11 3.57 -1.06
C ARG A 88 -1.28 4.76 -0.60
N LEU A 89 -1.36 5.89 -1.29
CA LEU A 89 -0.67 7.12 -0.88
C LEU A 89 -1.29 7.72 0.38
N ILE A 90 -2.62 7.81 0.47
CA ILE A 90 -3.34 8.26 1.66
C ILE A 90 -2.99 7.35 2.84
N SER A 91 -2.97 6.02 2.62
CA SER A 91 -2.64 5.02 3.65
C SER A 91 -1.14 4.94 3.99
N ARG A 92 -0.30 5.81 3.40
CA ARG A 92 1.16 5.84 3.61
C ARG A 92 1.90 4.53 3.28
N ILE A 93 1.26 3.65 2.49
CA ILE A 93 1.88 2.42 1.97
C ILE A 93 2.92 2.77 0.89
N SER A 94 2.72 3.88 0.18
CA SER A 94 3.64 4.38 -0.83
C SER A 94 3.82 5.88 -0.65
N ALA A 95 4.99 6.42 -1.04
CA ALA A 95 5.24 7.86 -1.02
C ALA A 95 4.80 8.51 -2.35
N PRO A 96 4.34 9.76 -2.34
CA PRO A 96 4.08 10.53 -3.55
C PRO A 96 5.39 10.89 -4.27
N THR A 97 5.32 11.11 -5.59
CA THR A 97 6.46 11.64 -6.36
C THR A 97 6.60 13.14 -6.13
N ARG A 98 5.46 13.86 -6.07
CA ARG A 98 5.36 15.28 -5.74
C ARG A 98 4.05 15.54 -5.02
N GLY A 99 3.96 16.70 -4.34
CA GLY A 99 2.79 17.12 -3.59
C GLY A 99 2.83 16.67 -2.14
N VAL A 100 1.78 16.99 -1.40
CA VAL A 100 1.71 16.78 0.05
C VAL A 100 0.35 16.19 0.43
N ILE A 101 0.39 15.24 1.35
CA ILE A 101 -0.80 14.68 1.99
C ILE A 101 -0.71 14.99 3.48
N LYS A 102 -1.65 15.78 3.98
CA LYS A 102 -1.78 16.14 5.40
C LYS A 102 -2.96 15.38 5.99
N ILE A 103 -2.72 14.62 7.05
CA ILE A 103 -3.73 13.81 7.73
C ILE A 103 -3.74 14.19 9.22
N LYS A 104 -4.92 14.45 9.76
CA LYS A 104 -5.14 14.71 11.19
C LYS A 104 -5.79 13.48 11.82
N GLY A 105 -5.19 12.96 12.88
CA GLY A 105 -5.70 11.79 13.58
C GLY A 105 -5.05 10.47 13.13
N ARG A 106 -5.66 9.36 13.55
CA ARG A 106 -5.22 8.00 13.20
C ARG A 106 -5.92 7.58 11.91
N LEU A 107 -5.17 7.06 10.96
CA LEU A 107 -5.70 6.48 9.73
C LEU A 107 -5.68 4.97 9.86
N SER A 108 -6.81 4.31 9.65
CA SER A 108 -6.92 2.87 9.49
C SER A 108 -7.20 2.54 8.03
N SER A 109 -6.43 1.62 7.46
CA SER A 109 -6.58 1.24 6.05
C SER A 109 -7.01 -0.22 5.93
N LEU A 110 -8.05 -0.46 5.15
CA LEU A 110 -8.52 -1.80 4.79
C LEU A 110 -7.87 -2.33 3.49
N ILE A 111 -6.89 -1.60 2.95
CA ILE A 111 -6.15 -2.05 1.77
C ILE A 111 -5.25 -3.23 2.19
N GLY A 112 -5.56 -4.41 1.65
CA GLY A 112 -4.85 -5.63 2.00
C GLY A 112 -5.33 -6.26 3.32
N VAL A 113 -6.65 -6.23 3.56
CA VAL A 113 -7.28 -7.00 4.66
C VAL A 113 -6.79 -8.44 4.62
N GLY A 114 -6.26 -8.93 5.75
CA GLY A 114 -5.66 -10.26 5.86
C GLY A 114 -4.18 -10.33 5.46
N THR A 115 -3.60 -9.26 4.92
CA THR A 115 -2.13 -9.18 4.78
C THR A 115 -1.50 -9.04 6.18
N GLY A 116 -0.46 -9.82 6.44
CA GLY A 116 0.20 -9.85 7.76
C GLY A 116 -0.34 -10.94 8.69
N PHE A 117 -1.31 -11.75 8.27
CA PHE A 117 -1.66 -12.96 9.00
C PHE A 117 -0.58 -14.03 8.85
N HIS A 118 -0.23 -14.63 9.96
CA HIS A 118 0.70 -15.76 9.98
C HIS A 118 -0.09 -17.07 10.03
N GLY A 119 0.06 -17.92 9.02
CA GLY A 119 -0.75 -19.13 8.87
C GLY A 119 -0.64 -20.12 10.03
N GLU A 120 0.54 -20.21 10.67
CA GLU A 120 0.76 -21.13 11.77
C GLU A 120 0.19 -20.64 13.11
N LEU A 121 -0.07 -19.35 13.23
CA LEU A 121 -0.68 -18.77 14.41
C LEU A 121 -2.20 -18.97 14.41
N THR A 122 -2.77 -19.08 15.59
CA THR A 122 -4.22 -19.16 15.82
C THR A 122 -4.92 -17.85 15.44
N GLY A 123 -6.25 -17.90 15.33
CA GLY A 123 -7.07 -16.71 15.11
C GLY A 123 -6.82 -15.65 16.17
N LYS A 124 -6.76 -16.07 17.44
CA LYS A 124 -6.49 -15.17 18.57
C LYS A 124 -5.11 -14.50 18.47
N GLU A 125 -4.06 -15.25 18.20
CA GLU A 125 -2.71 -14.72 18.05
C GLU A 125 -2.62 -13.76 16.85
N ASN A 126 -3.30 -14.08 15.74
CA ASN A 126 -3.38 -13.19 14.60
C ASN A 126 -4.15 -11.89 14.88
N ILE A 127 -5.16 -11.90 15.77
CA ILE A 127 -5.82 -10.68 16.22
C ILE A 127 -4.80 -9.73 16.87
N TYR A 128 -3.96 -10.23 17.77
CA TYR A 128 -2.93 -9.41 18.41
C TYR A 128 -1.83 -8.97 17.44
N LEU A 129 -1.36 -9.88 16.60
CA LEU A 129 -0.33 -9.58 15.61
C LEU A 129 -0.81 -8.49 14.63
N ASN A 130 -1.97 -8.71 14.01
CA ASN A 130 -2.50 -7.79 13.02
C ASN A 130 -2.96 -6.46 13.64
N GLY A 131 -3.58 -6.51 14.82
CA GLY A 131 -3.92 -5.30 15.59
C GLY A 131 -2.69 -4.45 15.89
N SER A 132 -1.56 -5.08 16.26
CA SER A 132 -0.29 -4.37 16.50
C SER A 132 0.28 -3.77 15.21
N ILE A 133 0.20 -4.47 14.08
CA ILE A 133 0.60 -3.95 12.75
C ILE A 133 -0.25 -2.72 12.38
N LEU A 134 -1.53 -2.73 12.71
CA LEU A 134 -2.43 -1.58 12.53
C LEU A 134 -2.23 -0.45 13.55
N GLY A 135 -1.26 -0.61 14.47
CA GLY A 135 -0.90 0.40 15.46
C GLY A 135 -1.80 0.42 16.70
N LEU A 136 -2.57 -0.64 16.94
CA LEU A 136 -3.33 -0.79 18.18
C LEU A 136 -2.40 -1.26 19.31
N ARG A 137 -2.57 -0.69 20.50
CA ARG A 137 -1.89 -1.16 21.70
C ARG A 137 -2.61 -2.40 22.27
N LYS A 138 -1.88 -3.23 23.01
CA LYS A 138 -2.42 -4.47 23.60
C LYS A 138 -3.73 -4.24 24.34
N TYR A 139 -3.81 -3.23 25.21
CA TYR A 139 -5.03 -2.93 25.96
C TYR A 139 -6.22 -2.52 25.06
N GLU A 140 -5.96 -1.88 23.91
CA GLU A 140 -6.99 -1.53 22.92
C GLU A 140 -7.55 -2.79 22.26
N ILE A 141 -6.68 -3.77 21.99
CA ILE A 141 -7.06 -5.06 21.42
C ILE A 141 -7.86 -5.85 22.47
N ASP A 142 -7.37 -5.93 23.72
CA ASP A 142 -8.04 -6.63 24.83
C ASP A 142 -9.49 -6.11 25.00
N ASN A 143 -9.67 -4.79 25.00
CA ASN A 143 -10.98 -4.15 25.14
C ASN A 143 -11.93 -4.42 23.96
N ARG A 144 -11.38 -4.73 22.78
CA ARG A 144 -12.17 -4.99 21.56
C ARG A 144 -12.29 -6.47 21.23
N LEU A 145 -11.56 -7.35 21.93
CA LEU A 145 -11.39 -8.75 21.57
C LEU A 145 -12.74 -9.46 21.35
N ASN A 146 -13.65 -9.34 22.29
CA ASN A 146 -14.97 -9.95 22.18
C ASN A 146 -15.79 -9.42 21.00
N ARG A 147 -15.67 -8.12 20.70
CA ARG A 147 -16.35 -7.52 19.54
C ARG A 147 -15.77 -8.04 18.23
N ILE A 148 -14.43 -8.17 18.15
CA ILE A 148 -13.73 -8.73 16.98
C ILE A 148 -14.16 -10.17 16.74
N ILE A 149 -14.18 -11.00 17.79
CA ILE A 149 -14.58 -12.41 17.71
C ILE A 149 -16.03 -12.53 17.24
N ASN A 150 -16.95 -11.80 17.88
CA ASN A 150 -18.37 -11.85 17.55
C ASN A 150 -18.64 -11.36 16.12
N PHE A 151 -18.03 -10.26 15.71
CA PHE A 151 -18.24 -9.69 14.39
C PHE A 151 -17.64 -10.56 13.27
N SER A 152 -16.48 -11.18 13.51
CA SER A 152 -15.84 -12.08 12.55
C SER A 152 -16.55 -13.44 12.44
N GLY A 153 -17.28 -13.85 13.47
CA GLY A 153 -17.93 -15.15 13.53
C GLY A 153 -16.96 -16.34 13.59
N ILE A 154 -15.75 -16.14 14.14
CA ILE A 154 -14.72 -17.19 14.25
C ILE A 154 -14.65 -17.84 15.62
N GLY A 155 -15.62 -17.59 16.51
CA GLY A 155 -15.57 -18.01 17.92
C GLY A 155 -15.12 -19.45 18.14
N ASP A 156 -15.73 -20.40 17.44
CA ASP A 156 -15.41 -21.83 17.56
C ASP A 156 -14.01 -22.19 17.00
N PHE A 157 -13.44 -21.32 16.19
CA PHE A 157 -12.14 -21.53 15.53
C PHE A 157 -11.04 -20.62 16.08
N LEU A 158 -11.30 -19.91 17.17
CA LEU A 158 -10.40 -18.90 17.71
C LEU A 158 -8.98 -19.44 18.00
N ASP A 159 -8.90 -20.66 18.53
CA ASP A 159 -7.66 -21.34 18.87
C ASP A 159 -7.14 -22.25 17.73
N THR A 160 -7.76 -22.17 16.56
CA THR A 160 -7.34 -22.92 15.37
C THR A 160 -6.33 -22.10 14.54
N PRO A 161 -5.24 -22.70 14.02
CA PRO A 161 -4.31 -22.02 13.12
C PRO A 161 -4.99 -21.49 11.86
N VAL A 162 -4.67 -20.24 11.48
CA VAL A 162 -5.32 -19.53 10.36
C VAL A 162 -5.12 -20.22 9.02
N LYS A 163 -4.08 -21.03 8.85
CA LYS A 163 -3.92 -21.86 7.63
C LYS A 163 -5.09 -22.81 7.36
N ARG A 164 -5.91 -23.10 8.38
CA ARG A 164 -7.13 -23.92 8.26
C ARG A 164 -8.39 -23.10 8.00
N TYR A 165 -8.30 -21.79 8.00
CA TYR A 165 -9.43 -20.91 7.72
C TYR A 165 -9.76 -20.87 6.25
N SER A 166 -11.04 -20.72 5.92
CA SER A 166 -11.46 -20.37 4.58
C SER A 166 -11.00 -18.93 4.25
N SER A 167 -10.88 -18.61 2.97
CA SER A 167 -10.57 -17.25 2.54
C SER A 167 -11.56 -16.21 3.09
N GLY A 168 -12.84 -16.59 3.17
CA GLY A 168 -13.88 -15.74 3.74
C GLY A 168 -13.69 -15.51 5.25
N MET A 169 -13.23 -16.51 6.02
CA MET A 169 -12.93 -16.35 7.44
C MET A 169 -11.75 -15.39 7.63
N VAL A 170 -10.69 -15.53 6.83
CA VAL A 170 -9.52 -14.64 6.86
C VAL A 170 -9.92 -13.18 6.60
N VAL A 171 -10.72 -12.94 5.55
CA VAL A 171 -11.19 -11.60 5.20
C VAL A 171 -12.07 -11.01 6.30
N ARG A 172 -13.02 -11.78 6.82
CA ARG A 172 -13.92 -11.31 7.90
C ARG A 172 -13.13 -10.98 9.17
N LEU A 173 -12.17 -11.83 9.55
CA LEU A 173 -11.32 -11.58 10.71
C LEU A 173 -10.49 -10.31 10.52
N GLY A 174 -9.81 -10.16 9.39
CA GLY A 174 -9.01 -8.98 9.10
C GLY A 174 -9.82 -7.70 9.10
N PHE A 175 -11.03 -7.73 8.52
CA PHE A 175 -11.95 -6.60 8.56
C PHE A 175 -12.37 -6.27 10.00
N SER A 176 -12.69 -7.29 10.82
CA SER A 176 -13.11 -7.11 12.21
C SER A 176 -12.06 -6.46 13.10
N ILE A 177 -10.76 -6.71 12.80
CA ILE A 177 -9.64 -6.10 13.54
C ILE A 177 -9.47 -4.63 13.15
N ALA A 178 -9.72 -4.30 11.89
CA ALA A 178 -9.48 -2.96 11.35
C ALA A 178 -10.66 -1.99 11.59
N ALA A 179 -11.89 -2.51 11.79
CA ALA A 179 -13.10 -1.74 12.05
C ALA A 179 -13.24 -1.38 13.54
#